data_8efeabe6be8581d60a90782fca75c6d7
#
_entry.id   8efeabe6be8581d60a90782fca75c6d7
#
_cell.length_a   1.000
_cell.length_b   1.000
_cell.length_c   1.000
_cell.angle_alpha   90.00
_cell.angle_beta   90.00
_cell.angle_gamma   90.00
#
_symmetry.space_group_name_H-M   'P 1'
#
loop_
_entity.id
_entity.type
_entity.pdbx_description
1 polymer ?
#
loop_
_entity_poly.entity_id
_entity_poly.type
_entity_poly.pdbx_seq_one_letter_code
_entity_poly.pdbx_strand_id
1 'polypeptide(L)'
;KVIRGEALVFRGYAYRMLANLFGGVPLILEEITTPRRDYVRASREEVYKQIKQDLEEAVSLLPNIESVKDGKLSKQVAQHLLAEVNICLGLYDEAIQAASAVIDHPEMALMTNRFGSRQNEAGDVYWDLFRLNNQNRGSGNKESLWVLQYDYLNPGSNTDYNASFSFIPYYQNIKITAKNEAGEEVNTTAFLGVTDGKCGRGIGWIQPTSHFFNDIWSKGSENDIATCVSIIRNLRLSGNGW
;
A
#
# COMPACT_ATOMS: atom_id res chain seq x y z
N LYS A 1 8.60 -24.02 -12.24
CA LYS A 1 8.08 -22.90 -13.07
C LYS A 1 7.63 -21.72 -12.19
N VAL A 2 6.77 -21.94 -11.20
CA VAL A 2 6.25 -20.87 -10.32
C VAL A 2 7.34 -20.06 -9.63
N ILE A 3 8.33 -20.72 -9.00
CA ILE A 3 9.47 -20.07 -8.33
C ILE A 3 10.20 -19.11 -9.29
N ARG A 4 10.38 -19.50 -10.56
CA ARG A 4 10.98 -18.62 -11.57
C ARG A 4 10.09 -17.40 -11.83
N GLY A 5 8.78 -17.60 -11.96
CA GLY A 5 7.83 -16.50 -12.11
C GLY A 5 7.86 -15.51 -10.95
N GLU A 6 7.87 -16.02 -9.71
CA GLU A 6 8.01 -15.19 -8.51
C GLU A 6 9.33 -14.40 -8.52
N ALA A 7 10.46 -15.05 -8.84
CA ALA A 7 11.76 -14.38 -8.92
C ALA A 7 11.80 -13.27 -9.98
N LEU A 8 11.15 -13.48 -11.14
CA LEU A 8 11.04 -12.48 -12.20
C LEU A 8 10.19 -11.27 -11.76
N VAL A 9 9.08 -11.50 -11.07
CA VAL A 9 8.28 -10.40 -10.50
C VAL A 9 9.10 -9.61 -9.49
N PHE A 10 9.81 -10.26 -8.57
CA PHE A 10 10.66 -9.56 -7.61
C PHE A 10 11.79 -8.79 -8.28
N ARG A 11 12.42 -9.34 -9.32
CA ARG A 11 13.45 -8.64 -10.07
C ARG A 11 12.87 -7.41 -10.77
N GLY A 12 11.75 -7.56 -11.45
CA GLY A 12 11.04 -6.46 -12.10
C GLY A 12 10.63 -5.37 -11.11
N TYR A 13 10.07 -5.76 -9.96
CA TYR A 13 9.69 -4.83 -8.90
C TYR A 13 10.89 -4.05 -8.34
N ALA A 14 12.01 -4.74 -8.07
CA ALA A 14 13.22 -4.10 -7.56
C ALA A 14 13.82 -3.13 -8.59
N TYR A 15 13.93 -3.52 -9.86
CA TYR A 15 14.41 -2.63 -10.91
C TYR A 15 13.48 -1.44 -11.16
N ARG A 16 12.17 -1.63 -11.05
CA ARG A 16 11.20 -0.53 -11.11
C ARG A 16 11.46 0.51 -10.02
N MET A 17 11.68 0.07 -8.78
CA MET A 17 12.03 0.99 -7.69
C MET A 17 13.34 1.74 -7.97
N LEU A 18 14.37 1.03 -8.43
CA LEU A 18 15.65 1.63 -8.79
C LEU A 18 15.50 2.63 -9.96
N ALA A 19 14.75 2.27 -11.01
CA ALA A 19 14.54 3.13 -12.16
C ALA A 19 13.73 4.39 -11.82
N ASN A 20 12.77 4.29 -10.89
CA ASN A 20 12.00 5.44 -10.43
C ASN A 20 12.84 6.41 -9.59
N LEU A 21 13.71 5.90 -8.74
CA LEU A 21 14.49 6.72 -7.81
C LEU A 21 15.77 7.26 -8.46
N PHE A 22 16.44 6.47 -9.30
CA PHE A 22 17.79 6.76 -9.79
C PHE A 22 17.89 6.92 -11.32
N GLY A 23 16.80 6.69 -12.06
CA GLY A 23 16.81 6.65 -13.52
C GLY A 23 17.44 5.37 -14.04
N GLY A 24 18.40 5.49 -14.97
CA GLY A 24 19.15 4.32 -15.45
C GLY A 24 20.04 3.72 -14.36
N VAL A 25 20.19 2.41 -14.35
CA VAL A 25 21.03 1.64 -13.40
C VAL A 25 21.69 0.46 -14.13
N PRO A 26 22.78 -0.11 -13.60
CA PRO A 26 23.35 -1.33 -14.18
C PRO A 26 22.32 -2.47 -14.17
N LEU A 27 22.15 -3.16 -15.30
CA LEU A 27 21.34 -4.36 -15.41
C LEU A 27 22.20 -5.58 -15.09
N ILE A 28 21.87 -6.26 -14.00
CA ILE A 28 22.54 -7.46 -13.53
C ILE A 28 21.53 -8.60 -13.64
N LEU A 29 21.65 -9.40 -14.69
CA LEU A 29 20.68 -10.45 -15.02
C LEU A 29 21.16 -11.85 -14.68
N GLU A 30 22.45 -11.97 -14.31
CA GLU A 30 23.12 -13.21 -13.96
C GLU A 30 23.72 -13.11 -12.56
N GLU A 31 23.98 -14.27 -11.96
CA GLU A 31 24.65 -14.35 -10.67
C GLU A 31 26.08 -13.82 -10.74
N ILE A 32 26.43 -12.95 -9.79
CA ILE A 32 27.77 -12.41 -9.66
C ILE A 32 28.59 -13.36 -8.76
N THR A 33 29.47 -14.13 -9.35
CA THR A 33 30.31 -15.11 -8.65
C THR A 33 31.67 -14.58 -8.21
N THR A 34 32.09 -13.44 -8.75
CA THR A 34 33.40 -12.80 -8.44
C THR A 34 33.21 -11.29 -8.26
N PRO A 35 34.04 -10.63 -7.43
CA PRO A 35 33.97 -9.18 -7.28
C PRO A 35 34.20 -8.45 -8.60
N ARG A 36 33.30 -7.52 -8.95
CA ARG A 36 33.34 -6.71 -10.17
C ARG A 36 33.31 -5.21 -9.84
N ARG A 37 33.94 -4.40 -10.70
CA ARG A 37 33.92 -2.92 -10.62
C ARG A 37 33.63 -2.26 -11.98
N ASP A 38 33.32 -3.05 -12.98
CA ASP A 38 33.13 -2.67 -14.39
C ASP A 38 31.64 -2.52 -14.77
N TYR A 39 30.82 -2.09 -13.83
CA TYR A 39 29.40 -1.92 -14.07
C TYR A 39 29.12 -0.73 -14.99
N VAL A 40 28.38 -0.98 -16.06
CA VAL A 40 27.89 0.07 -16.98
C VAL A 40 26.42 0.33 -16.69
N ARG A 41 26.10 1.60 -16.62
CA ARG A 41 24.73 2.06 -16.37
C ARG A 41 23.90 1.93 -17.64
N ALA A 42 22.84 1.14 -17.62
CA ALA A 42 21.84 1.11 -18.65
C ALA A 42 20.95 2.37 -18.57
N SER A 43 20.36 2.77 -19.69
CA SER A 43 19.35 3.83 -19.68
C SER A 43 18.10 3.41 -18.93
N ARG A 44 17.31 4.39 -18.46
CA ARG A 44 16.02 4.13 -17.82
C ARG A 44 15.09 3.32 -18.72
N GLU A 45 15.08 3.61 -20.02
CA GLU A 45 14.25 2.91 -21.00
C GLU A 45 14.67 1.43 -21.14
N GLU A 46 15.97 1.15 -21.19
CA GLU A 46 16.48 -0.22 -21.24
C GLU A 46 16.11 -1.00 -19.98
N VAL A 47 16.18 -0.37 -18.81
CA VAL A 47 15.73 -0.99 -17.55
C VAL A 47 14.25 -1.33 -17.60
N TYR A 48 13.38 -0.41 -18.06
CA TYR A 48 11.95 -0.69 -18.20
C TYR A 48 11.65 -1.78 -19.24
N LYS A 49 12.38 -1.82 -20.35
CA LYS A 49 12.25 -2.91 -21.33
C LYS A 49 12.60 -4.28 -20.72
N GLN A 50 13.63 -4.34 -19.90
CA GLN A 50 13.98 -5.58 -19.19
C GLN A 50 12.88 -5.97 -18.18
N ILE A 51 12.36 -5.01 -17.42
CA ILE A 51 11.25 -5.28 -16.49
C ILE A 51 10.03 -5.82 -17.23
N LYS A 52 9.69 -5.23 -18.39
CA LYS A 52 8.59 -5.71 -19.23
C LYS A 52 8.78 -7.18 -19.62
N GLN A 53 9.97 -7.54 -20.12
CA GLN A 53 10.28 -8.92 -20.50
C GLN A 53 10.13 -9.88 -19.31
N ASP A 54 10.66 -9.51 -18.14
CA ASP A 54 10.56 -10.31 -16.91
C ASP A 54 9.10 -10.55 -16.51
N LEU A 55 8.27 -9.50 -16.57
CA LEU A 55 6.87 -9.58 -16.18
C LEU A 55 6.02 -10.35 -17.20
N GLU A 56 6.28 -10.23 -18.49
CA GLU A 56 5.63 -11.02 -19.54
C GLU A 56 5.92 -12.53 -19.37
N GLU A 57 7.16 -12.88 -19.07
CA GLU A 57 7.51 -14.26 -18.75
C GLU A 57 6.81 -14.71 -17.44
N ALA A 58 6.82 -13.87 -16.39
CA ALA A 58 6.17 -14.18 -15.12
C ALA A 58 4.67 -14.43 -15.30
N VAL A 59 3.95 -13.63 -16.10
CA VAL A 59 2.53 -13.84 -16.44
C VAL A 59 2.28 -15.24 -17.01
N SER A 60 3.21 -15.78 -17.79
CA SER A 60 3.09 -17.13 -18.37
C SER A 60 3.37 -18.27 -17.38
N LEU A 61 4.08 -17.98 -16.29
CA LEU A 61 4.57 -18.98 -15.33
C LEU A 61 3.76 -19.03 -14.04
N LEU A 62 3.12 -17.92 -13.66
CA LEU A 62 2.40 -17.81 -12.40
C LEU A 62 0.96 -18.32 -12.50
N PRO A 63 0.44 -18.93 -11.42
CA PRO A 63 -0.95 -19.31 -11.34
C PRO A 63 -1.87 -18.10 -11.18
N ASN A 64 -3.15 -18.29 -11.45
CA ASN A 64 -4.17 -17.28 -11.20
C ASN A 64 -4.35 -17.04 -9.68
N ILE A 65 -4.93 -15.89 -9.35
CA ILE A 65 -5.04 -15.38 -7.97
C ILE A 65 -5.85 -16.31 -7.04
N GLU A 66 -6.87 -17.01 -7.55
CA GLU A 66 -7.67 -17.97 -6.79
C GLU A 66 -6.90 -19.24 -6.40
N SER A 67 -5.77 -19.48 -7.05
CA SER A 67 -4.93 -20.67 -6.83
C SER A 67 -3.74 -20.42 -5.91
N VAL A 68 -3.58 -19.19 -5.41
CA VAL A 68 -2.46 -18.83 -4.55
C VAL A 68 -2.90 -18.55 -3.12
N LYS A 69 -2.01 -18.79 -2.17
CA LYS A 69 -2.20 -18.42 -0.77
C LYS A 69 -1.86 -16.93 -0.55
N ASP A 70 -2.38 -16.37 0.53
CA ASP A 70 -2.06 -15.02 0.97
C ASP A 70 -0.54 -14.80 1.03
N GLY A 71 -0.08 -13.65 0.59
CA GLY A 71 1.33 -13.28 0.52
C GLY A 71 2.10 -13.85 -0.68
N LYS A 72 1.50 -14.76 -1.47
CA LYS A 72 2.10 -15.31 -2.69
C LYS A 72 1.78 -14.47 -3.91
N LEU A 73 2.65 -14.56 -4.92
CA LEU A 73 2.48 -13.85 -6.18
C LEU A 73 1.59 -14.64 -7.15
N SER A 74 0.65 -13.93 -7.76
CA SER A 74 -0.25 -14.46 -8.78
C SER A 74 0.04 -13.84 -10.17
N LYS A 75 -0.56 -14.40 -11.20
CA LYS A 75 -0.56 -13.84 -12.54
C LYS A 75 -1.08 -12.40 -12.54
N GLN A 76 -2.13 -12.11 -11.79
CA GLN A 76 -2.75 -10.78 -11.71
C GLN A 76 -1.82 -9.73 -11.12
N VAL A 77 -0.95 -10.10 -10.18
CA VAL A 77 0.11 -9.22 -9.67
C VAL A 77 1.10 -8.85 -10.78
N ALA A 78 1.56 -9.84 -11.55
CA ALA A 78 2.47 -9.60 -12.65
C ALA A 78 1.82 -8.74 -13.75
N GLN A 79 0.54 -8.97 -14.08
CA GLN A 79 -0.22 -8.17 -15.04
C GLN A 79 -0.41 -6.72 -14.57
N HIS A 80 -0.70 -6.50 -13.30
CA HIS A 80 -0.81 -5.15 -12.72
C HIS A 80 0.51 -4.38 -12.85
N LEU A 81 1.63 -4.99 -12.47
CA LEU A 81 2.95 -4.36 -12.61
C LEU A 81 3.31 -4.13 -14.08
N LEU A 82 2.94 -5.06 -14.96
CA LEU A 82 3.15 -4.95 -16.42
C LEU A 82 2.37 -3.77 -17.00
N ALA A 83 1.13 -3.54 -16.56
CA ALA A 83 0.34 -2.39 -16.97
C ALA A 83 1.05 -1.08 -16.62
N GLU A 84 1.57 -0.96 -15.39
CA GLU A 84 2.32 0.22 -14.94
C GLU A 84 3.60 0.44 -15.76
N VAL A 85 4.36 -0.63 -16.01
CA VAL A 85 5.61 -0.58 -16.80
C VAL A 85 5.33 -0.17 -18.25
N ASN A 86 4.25 -0.68 -18.84
CA ASN A 86 3.82 -0.30 -20.18
C ASN A 86 3.44 1.18 -20.27
N ILE A 87 2.79 1.75 -19.26
CA ILE A 87 2.54 3.20 -19.14
C ILE A 87 3.86 3.97 -19.16
N CYS A 88 4.85 3.52 -18.38
CA CYS A 88 6.17 4.17 -18.31
C CYS A 88 6.95 4.11 -19.63
N LEU A 89 6.67 3.13 -20.48
CA LEU A 89 7.23 2.96 -21.83
C LEU A 89 6.42 3.67 -22.92
N GLY A 90 5.23 4.23 -22.60
CA GLY A 90 4.32 4.82 -23.57
C GLY A 90 3.54 3.78 -24.40
N LEU A 91 3.53 2.52 -23.99
CA LEU A 91 2.84 1.41 -24.64
C LEU A 91 1.41 1.29 -24.08
N TYR A 92 0.56 2.25 -24.42
CA TYR A 92 -0.74 2.40 -23.77
C TYR A 92 -1.73 1.27 -24.11
N ASP A 93 -1.69 0.74 -25.32
CA ASP A 93 -2.58 -0.36 -25.71
C ASP A 93 -2.24 -1.64 -24.94
N GLU A 94 -0.95 -1.95 -24.78
CA GLU A 94 -0.49 -3.07 -23.96
C GLU A 94 -0.77 -2.84 -22.48
N ALA A 95 -0.70 -1.59 -22.01
CA ALA A 95 -1.08 -1.24 -20.64
C ALA A 95 -2.56 -1.49 -20.39
N ILE A 96 -3.44 -1.10 -21.32
CA ILE A 96 -4.89 -1.37 -21.25
C ILE A 96 -5.15 -2.86 -21.23
N GLN A 97 -4.51 -3.63 -22.10
CA GLN A 97 -4.68 -5.10 -22.13
C GLN A 97 -4.29 -5.74 -20.80
N ALA A 98 -3.13 -5.36 -20.25
CA ALA A 98 -2.65 -5.90 -18.98
C ALA A 98 -3.55 -5.50 -17.80
N ALA A 99 -4.03 -4.25 -17.75
CA ALA A 99 -4.95 -3.78 -16.73
C ALA A 99 -6.33 -4.44 -16.83
N SER A 100 -6.90 -4.54 -18.05
CA SER A 100 -8.19 -5.20 -18.28
C SER A 100 -8.16 -6.67 -17.89
N ALA A 101 -7.04 -7.36 -18.12
CA ALA A 101 -6.88 -8.75 -17.69
C ALA A 101 -6.95 -8.94 -16.15
N VAL A 102 -6.69 -7.88 -15.38
CA VAL A 102 -6.90 -7.88 -13.93
C VAL A 102 -8.32 -7.45 -13.58
N ILE A 103 -8.79 -6.35 -14.16
CA ILE A 103 -10.09 -5.74 -13.84
C ILE A 103 -11.25 -6.69 -14.17
N ASP A 104 -11.17 -7.34 -15.34
CA ASP A 104 -12.22 -8.23 -15.84
C ASP A 104 -12.09 -9.67 -15.30
N HIS A 105 -11.11 -9.93 -14.43
CA HIS A 105 -10.94 -11.26 -13.84
C HIS A 105 -12.09 -11.56 -12.84
N PRO A 106 -12.77 -12.71 -12.94
CA PRO A 106 -13.98 -13.00 -12.13
C PRO A 106 -13.77 -12.92 -10.62
N GLU A 107 -12.55 -13.19 -10.16
CA GLU A 107 -12.19 -13.14 -8.74
C GLU A 107 -11.72 -11.76 -8.27
N MET A 108 -11.63 -10.77 -9.15
CA MET A 108 -11.26 -9.41 -8.82
C MET A 108 -12.49 -8.51 -8.86
N ALA A 109 -12.66 -7.67 -7.87
CA ALA A 109 -13.74 -6.68 -7.84
C ALA A 109 -13.41 -5.58 -6.83
N LEU A 110 -13.89 -4.37 -7.09
CA LEU A 110 -13.94 -3.33 -6.07
C LEU A 110 -14.94 -3.73 -4.99
N MET A 111 -14.57 -3.52 -3.74
CA MET A 111 -15.45 -3.83 -2.60
C MET A 111 -16.53 -2.76 -2.48
N THR A 112 -17.78 -3.18 -2.62
CA THR A 112 -18.95 -2.29 -2.53
C THR A 112 -19.82 -2.55 -1.29
N ASN A 113 -19.60 -3.68 -0.63
CA ASN A 113 -20.33 -4.08 0.56
C ASN A 113 -19.35 -4.28 1.72
N ARG A 114 -19.84 -4.06 2.95
CA ARG A 114 -19.10 -4.33 4.18
C ARG A 114 -18.60 -5.77 4.24
N PHE A 115 -17.40 -6.00 4.72
CA PHE A 115 -16.76 -7.32 4.78
C PHE A 115 -15.79 -7.46 5.96
N GLY A 116 -15.33 -8.69 6.18
CA GLY A 116 -14.29 -9.02 7.15
C GLY A 116 -14.76 -9.01 8.61
N SER A 117 -13.80 -8.87 9.51
CA SER A 117 -14.01 -9.12 10.96
C SER A 117 -14.92 -8.12 11.65
N ARG A 118 -15.03 -6.90 11.13
CA ARG A 118 -15.79 -5.80 11.76
C ARG A 118 -16.92 -5.24 10.89
N GLN A 119 -17.44 -6.03 9.97
CA GLN A 119 -18.52 -5.61 9.06
C GLN A 119 -19.80 -5.17 9.77
N ASN A 120 -20.02 -5.61 11.01
CA ASN A 120 -21.18 -5.27 11.84
C ASN A 120 -20.97 -4.03 12.74
N GLU A 121 -19.77 -3.46 12.75
CA GLU A 121 -19.48 -2.23 13.48
C GLU A 121 -19.83 -1.00 12.63
N ALA A 122 -19.97 0.16 13.27
CA ALA A 122 -20.13 1.42 12.54
C ALA A 122 -18.92 1.69 11.64
N GLY A 123 -19.16 2.07 10.40
CA GLY A 123 -18.12 2.31 9.38
C GLY A 123 -18.66 2.04 7.98
N ASP A 124 -17.80 2.15 7.00
CA ASP A 124 -18.09 1.91 5.59
C ASP A 124 -17.14 0.85 4.99
N VAL A 125 -17.34 0.53 3.73
CA VAL A 125 -16.52 -0.46 3.01
C VAL A 125 -15.07 -0.01 2.88
N TYR A 126 -14.82 1.29 2.69
CA TYR A 126 -13.47 1.85 2.60
C TYR A 126 -12.72 1.65 3.91
N TRP A 127 -13.40 1.82 5.05
CA TRP A 127 -12.84 1.57 6.36
C TRP A 127 -12.48 0.09 6.58
N ASP A 128 -13.31 -0.84 6.05
CA ASP A 128 -13.05 -2.28 6.14
C ASP A 128 -11.77 -2.69 5.40
N LEU A 129 -11.41 -2.03 4.29
CA LEU A 129 -10.17 -2.32 3.53
C LEU A 129 -8.90 -2.20 4.39
N PHE A 130 -8.91 -1.30 5.38
CA PHE A 130 -7.75 -1.01 6.24
C PHE A 130 -7.84 -1.63 7.63
N ARG A 131 -8.84 -2.46 7.89
CA ARG A 131 -8.99 -3.12 9.18
C ARG A 131 -8.03 -4.29 9.33
N LEU A 132 -7.54 -4.47 10.56
CA LEU A 132 -6.72 -5.62 10.92
C LEU A 132 -7.44 -6.92 10.51
N ASN A 133 -6.71 -7.82 9.87
CA ASN A 133 -7.17 -9.10 9.31
C ASN A 133 -8.09 -9.00 8.08
N ASN A 134 -8.32 -7.81 7.52
CA ASN A 134 -9.11 -7.64 6.30
C ASN A 134 -8.23 -7.48 5.03
N GLN A 135 -6.92 -7.48 5.17
CA GLN A 135 -5.98 -7.21 4.07
C GLN A 135 -5.96 -8.33 3.04
N ASN A 136 -6.15 -9.56 3.48
CA ASN A 136 -6.01 -10.74 2.66
C ASN A 136 -7.34 -11.15 2.02
N ARG A 137 -7.26 -11.88 0.92
CA ARG A 137 -8.43 -12.38 0.18
C ARG A 137 -9.29 -13.34 1.02
N GLY A 138 -8.70 -14.09 1.93
CA GLY A 138 -9.41 -14.98 2.86
C GLY A 138 -10.44 -14.27 3.75
N SER A 139 -10.32 -12.96 3.95
CA SER A 139 -11.33 -12.14 4.66
C SER A 139 -12.52 -11.70 3.80
N GLY A 140 -12.53 -12.04 2.51
CA GLY A 140 -13.50 -11.58 1.52
C GLY A 140 -13.05 -10.38 0.69
N ASN A 141 -11.81 -9.88 0.89
CA ASN A 141 -11.26 -8.75 0.16
C ASN A 141 -10.92 -9.12 -1.27
N LYS A 142 -11.77 -8.73 -2.22
CA LYS A 142 -11.57 -8.98 -3.66
C LYS A 142 -10.72 -7.90 -4.37
N GLU A 143 -10.44 -6.78 -3.72
CA GLU A 143 -9.54 -5.75 -4.27
C GLU A 143 -8.08 -6.12 -4.09
N SER A 144 -7.75 -6.92 -3.09
CA SER A 144 -6.38 -7.23 -2.74
C SER A 144 -5.70 -8.10 -3.79
N LEU A 145 -4.66 -7.57 -4.42
CA LEU A 145 -3.81 -8.28 -5.38
C LEU A 145 -2.65 -8.99 -4.68
N TRP A 146 -1.91 -8.26 -3.86
CA TRP A 146 -0.76 -8.76 -3.15
C TRP A 146 -0.54 -7.96 -1.87
N VAL A 147 -0.36 -8.64 -0.77
CA VAL A 147 -0.18 -8.05 0.55
C VAL A 147 1.15 -8.48 1.12
N LEU A 148 1.98 -7.52 1.50
CA LEU A 148 3.17 -7.80 2.31
C LEU A 148 2.71 -8.21 3.71
N GLN A 149 3.04 -9.44 4.08
CA GLN A 149 2.63 -10.00 5.36
C GLN A 149 3.54 -9.50 6.48
N TYR A 150 2.95 -8.74 7.40
CA TYR A 150 3.59 -8.32 8.64
C TYR A 150 2.84 -8.94 9.80
N ASP A 151 3.55 -9.51 10.74
CA ASP A 151 2.96 -10.05 11.96
C ASP A 151 3.78 -9.60 13.17
N TYR A 152 3.08 -9.11 14.18
CA TYR A 152 3.70 -8.63 15.40
C TYR A 152 4.37 -9.80 16.14
N LEU A 153 5.59 -9.61 16.61
CA LEU A 153 6.43 -10.60 17.31
C LEU A 153 6.99 -11.73 16.44
N ASN A 154 6.77 -11.76 15.13
CA ASN A 154 7.44 -12.74 14.27
C ASN A 154 8.87 -12.28 13.94
N PRO A 155 9.90 -13.14 14.14
CA PRO A 155 11.25 -12.83 13.74
C PRO A 155 11.32 -12.50 12.24
N GLY A 156 11.89 -11.33 11.89
CA GLY A 156 11.97 -10.86 10.50
C GLY A 156 10.78 -10.00 10.05
N SER A 157 9.69 -9.94 10.81
CA SER A 157 8.69 -8.89 10.65
C SER A 157 9.22 -7.58 11.23
N ASN A 158 9.15 -6.51 10.43
CA ASN A 158 9.48 -5.18 10.95
C ASN A 158 8.28 -4.64 11.72
N THR A 159 8.45 -4.41 13.01
CA THR A 159 7.42 -3.79 13.86
C THR A 159 7.31 -2.28 13.65
N ASP A 160 8.33 -1.69 13.02
CA ASP A 160 8.41 -0.25 12.76
C ASP A 160 8.18 0.04 11.27
N TYR A 161 6.90 0.00 10.85
CA TYR A 161 6.54 0.36 9.49
C TYR A 161 6.63 1.88 9.30
N ASN A 162 7.72 2.33 8.68
CA ASN A 162 8.04 3.75 8.51
C ASN A 162 6.94 4.59 7.83
N ALA A 163 6.12 4.00 6.97
CA ALA A 163 5.05 4.75 6.32
C ALA A 163 3.99 5.21 7.31
N SER A 164 3.59 4.37 8.28
CA SER A 164 2.62 4.78 9.30
C SER A 164 3.16 5.91 10.17
N PHE A 165 4.43 5.85 10.55
CA PHE A 165 5.08 6.95 11.30
C PHE A 165 5.15 8.24 10.49
N SER A 166 5.40 8.15 9.19
CA SER A 166 5.57 9.31 8.34
C SER A 166 4.29 10.12 8.17
N PHE A 167 3.14 9.44 8.01
CA PHE A 167 1.86 10.08 7.71
C PHE A 167 1.03 10.43 8.97
N ILE A 168 1.25 9.73 10.08
CA ILE A 168 0.53 10.02 11.33
C ILE A 168 1.14 11.25 11.99
N PRO A 169 0.34 12.28 12.36
CA PRO A 169 0.84 13.46 13.06
C PRO A 169 1.57 13.14 14.37
N TYR A 170 2.56 13.94 14.72
CA TYR A 170 3.33 13.79 15.96
C TYR A 170 2.54 14.34 17.17
N TYR A 171 1.47 13.66 17.53
CA TYR A 171 0.56 14.10 18.59
C TYR A 171 0.92 13.62 20.00
N GLN A 172 1.84 12.67 20.14
CA GLN A 172 2.23 12.11 21.44
C GLN A 172 2.86 13.14 22.40
N ASN A 173 3.37 14.25 21.89
CA ASN A 173 3.93 15.33 22.71
C ASN A 173 2.96 16.51 22.89
N ILE A 174 1.76 16.45 22.30
CA ILE A 174 0.73 17.47 22.51
C ILE A 174 0.21 17.33 23.92
N LYS A 175 0.45 18.36 24.74
CA LYS A 175 -0.11 18.46 26.09
C LYS A 175 -1.52 19.00 26.00
N ILE A 176 -2.43 18.35 26.67
CA ILE A 176 -3.82 18.76 26.78
C ILE A 176 -4.19 18.87 28.26
N THR A 177 -5.09 19.78 28.57
CA THR A 177 -5.76 19.82 29.86
C THR A 177 -7.08 19.07 29.74
N ALA A 178 -7.25 18.02 30.50
CA ALA A 178 -8.45 17.20 30.53
C ALA A 178 -9.01 17.14 31.94
N LYS A 179 -10.29 16.80 32.09
CA LYS A 179 -10.89 16.53 33.38
C LYS A 179 -10.81 15.04 33.68
N ASN A 180 -10.35 14.69 34.88
CA ASN A 180 -10.39 13.32 35.38
C ASN A 180 -11.83 12.93 35.80
N GLU A 181 -12.01 11.69 36.24
CA GLU A 181 -13.32 11.19 36.70
C GLU A 181 -13.90 11.97 37.89
N ALA A 182 -13.06 12.62 38.68
CA ALA A 182 -13.46 13.49 39.80
C ALA A 182 -13.80 14.93 39.33
N GLY A 183 -13.66 15.26 38.03
CA GLY A 183 -13.94 16.58 37.48
C GLY A 183 -12.79 17.57 37.64
N GLU A 184 -11.62 17.17 38.13
CA GLU A 184 -10.44 18.00 38.31
C GLU A 184 -9.66 18.14 37.01
N GLU A 185 -9.11 19.33 36.72
CA GLU A 185 -8.26 19.56 35.58
C GLU A 185 -6.89 18.92 35.75
N VAL A 186 -6.53 18.03 34.85
CA VAL A 186 -5.22 17.37 34.82
C VAL A 186 -4.52 17.62 33.49
N ASN A 187 -3.24 17.93 33.56
CA ASN A 187 -2.40 18.02 32.38
C ASN A 187 -1.95 16.61 31.95
N THR A 188 -2.29 16.22 30.76
CA THR A 188 -1.93 14.92 30.18
C THR A 188 -1.46 15.09 28.75
N THR A 189 -1.08 14.01 28.10
CA THR A 189 -0.76 13.99 26.68
C THR A 189 -1.96 13.51 25.88
N ALA A 190 -2.09 14.00 24.64
CA ALA A 190 -3.14 13.54 23.72
C ALA A 190 -2.97 12.06 23.34
N PHE A 191 -1.77 11.50 23.51
CA PHE A 191 -1.48 10.10 23.21
C PHE A 191 -1.67 9.20 24.44
N LEU A 192 -2.64 8.33 24.34
CA LEU A 192 -2.99 7.38 25.41
C LEU A 192 -2.47 5.96 25.13
N GLY A 193 -1.63 5.78 24.12
CA GLY A 193 -1.09 4.50 23.69
C GLY A 193 -1.63 4.03 22.34
N VAL A 194 -1.07 2.95 21.84
CA VAL A 194 -1.52 2.31 20.58
C VAL A 194 -2.76 1.48 20.90
N THR A 195 -3.90 1.88 20.35
CA THR A 195 -5.15 1.11 20.45
C THR A 195 -5.69 0.87 19.05
N ASP A 196 -6.31 -0.30 18.86
CA ASP A 196 -6.95 -0.62 17.59
C ASP A 196 -8.02 0.43 17.22
N GLY A 197 -7.93 0.95 16.00
CA GLY A 197 -8.84 1.97 15.50
C GLY A 197 -8.58 3.41 15.96
N LYS A 198 -7.57 3.65 16.77
CA LYS A 198 -7.22 5.00 17.26
C LYS A 198 -5.79 5.36 16.94
N CYS A 199 -5.40 5.48 15.71
CA CYS A 199 -4.05 5.89 15.28
C CYS A 199 -2.89 5.40 16.18
N GLY A 200 -1.82 4.93 15.59
CA GLY A 200 -0.59 4.58 16.31
C GLY A 200 0.29 5.80 16.59
N ARG A 201 1.50 5.55 17.09
CA ARG A 201 2.53 6.57 17.26
C ARG A 201 2.93 7.15 15.90
N GLY A 202 2.82 8.48 15.74
CA GLY A 202 3.23 9.20 14.55
C GLY A 202 4.49 10.03 14.77
N ILE A 203 5.19 10.37 13.69
CA ILE A 203 6.33 11.29 13.67
C ILE A 203 5.99 12.54 12.83
N GLY A 204 5.01 12.45 11.92
CA GLY A 204 4.52 13.59 11.14
C GLY A 204 5.53 14.16 10.15
N TRP A 205 6.37 13.33 9.55
CA TRP A 205 7.35 13.78 8.56
C TRP A 205 6.72 14.25 7.27
N ILE A 206 5.56 13.68 6.91
CA ILE A 206 4.85 13.99 5.67
C ILE A 206 3.48 14.54 6.05
N GLN A 207 3.21 15.76 5.62
CA GLN A 207 1.92 16.41 5.83
C GLN A 207 1.31 16.79 4.48
N PRO A 208 -0.02 16.61 4.33
CA PRO A 208 -0.71 17.11 3.16
C PRO A 208 -0.59 18.63 3.08
N THR A 209 -0.47 19.15 1.86
CA THR A 209 -0.43 20.59 1.62
C THR A 209 -1.81 21.23 1.81
N SER A 210 -1.84 22.55 2.04
CA SER A 210 -3.11 23.31 2.06
C SER A 210 -3.90 23.12 0.76
N HIS A 211 -3.22 23.02 -0.39
CA HIS A 211 -3.86 22.75 -1.67
C HIS A 211 -4.55 21.39 -1.70
N PHE A 212 -3.93 20.35 -1.12
CA PHE A 212 -4.58 19.04 -1.01
C PHE A 212 -5.89 19.12 -0.23
N PHE A 213 -5.89 19.77 0.94
CA PHE A 213 -7.07 19.86 1.78
C PHE A 213 -8.17 20.78 1.21
N ASN A 214 -7.78 21.94 0.67
CA ASN A 214 -8.74 22.98 0.31
C ASN A 214 -9.21 22.89 -1.14
N ASP A 215 -8.38 22.38 -2.04
CA ASP A 215 -8.65 22.41 -3.47
C ASP A 215 -8.92 21.02 -4.06
N ILE A 216 -8.15 20.01 -3.68
CA ILE A 216 -8.31 18.65 -4.21
C ILE A 216 -9.38 17.91 -3.42
N TRP A 217 -9.20 17.84 -2.11
CA TRP A 217 -10.07 17.07 -1.22
C TRP A 217 -11.47 17.67 -1.08
N SER A 218 -11.58 19.00 -1.06
CA SER A 218 -12.86 19.68 -0.99
C SER A 218 -13.72 19.60 -2.26
N LYS A 219 -13.11 19.22 -3.39
CA LYS A 219 -13.78 19.07 -4.69
C LYS A 219 -14.17 17.62 -5.02
N GLY A 220 -13.90 16.67 -4.13
CA GLY A 220 -14.35 15.29 -4.26
C GLY A 220 -15.88 15.17 -4.21
N SER A 221 -16.41 13.97 -4.40
CA SER A 221 -17.85 13.76 -4.29
C SER A 221 -18.36 14.14 -2.89
N GLU A 222 -19.58 14.65 -2.77
CA GLU A 222 -20.15 15.02 -1.47
C GLU A 222 -20.14 13.88 -0.46
N ASN A 223 -20.27 12.63 -0.91
CA ASN A 223 -20.21 11.45 -0.09
C ASN A 223 -18.80 11.16 0.44
N ASP A 224 -17.77 11.31 -0.39
CA ASP A 224 -16.37 11.09 0.02
C ASP A 224 -15.91 12.15 1.01
N ILE A 225 -16.30 13.41 0.77
CA ILE A 225 -15.99 14.54 1.65
C ILE A 225 -16.73 14.39 2.98
N ALA A 226 -18.01 14.04 2.96
CA ALA A 226 -18.81 13.90 4.18
C ALA A 226 -18.24 12.81 5.09
N THR A 227 -17.84 11.69 4.53
CA THR A 227 -17.26 10.57 5.28
C THR A 227 -15.89 10.93 5.86
N CYS A 228 -15.01 11.51 5.07
CA CYS A 228 -13.67 11.88 5.54
C CYS A 228 -13.67 13.08 6.47
N VAL A 229 -14.50 14.09 6.22
CA VAL A 229 -14.68 15.25 7.13
C VAL A 229 -15.35 14.82 8.42
N SER A 230 -16.28 13.86 8.41
CA SER A 230 -16.88 13.32 9.62
C SER A 230 -15.87 12.55 10.46
N ILE A 231 -15.00 11.77 9.85
CA ILE A 231 -13.89 11.09 10.54
C ILE A 231 -12.94 12.10 11.18
N ILE A 232 -12.50 13.11 10.43
CA ILE A 232 -11.62 14.16 10.94
C ILE A 232 -12.33 15.02 12.01
N ARG A 233 -13.61 15.39 11.83
CA ARG A 233 -14.40 16.09 12.84
C ARG A 233 -14.61 15.27 14.10
N ASN A 234 -14.91 13.99 13.95
CA ASN A 234 -15.10 13.10 15.11
C ASN A 234 -13.80 12.89 15.87
N LEU A 235 -12.66 12.82 15.19
CA LEU A 235 -11.34 12.84 15.83
C LEU A 235 -11.07 14.16 16.58
N ARG A 236 -11.52 15.31 16.05
CA ARG A 236 -11.41 16.62 16.71
C ARG A 236 -12.39 16.79 17.88
N LEU A 237 -13.63 16.31 17.74
CA LEU A 237 -14.69 16.47 18.76
C LEU A 237 -14.59 15.45 19.89
N SER A 238 -13.93 14.29 19.68
CA SER A 238 -13.74 13.30 20.73
C SER A 238 -12.63 13.63 21.74
N GLY A 239 -12.09 14.84 21.71
CA GLY A 239 -11.02 15.27 22.61
C GLY A 239 -9.68 14.59 22.37
N ASN A 240 -9.60 13.74 21.35
CA ASN A 240 -8.35 13.17 20.88
C ASN A 240 -7.71 14.21 19.94
N GLY A 241 -7.23 15.30 20.56
CA GLY A 241 -6.77 16.50 19.87
C GLY A 241 -5.70 16.23 18.82
N TRP A 242 -5.82 16.98 17.74
CA TRP A 242 -4.75 17.31 16.82
C TRP A 242 -3.92 18.44 17.39
#